data_f0337dcf31058b0b9c3580bcf2e6c071
#
_entry.id   f0337dcf31058b0b9c3580bcf2e6c071
#
_cell.length_a   1.000
_cell.length_b   1.000
_cell.length_c   1.000
_cell.angle_alpha   90.00
_cell.angle_beta   90.00
_cell.angle_gamma   90.00
#
_symmetry.space_group_name_H-M   'P 1'
#
loop_
_entity.id
_entity.type
_entity.pdbx_description
1 polymer ?
#
loop_
_entity_poly.entity_id
_entity_poly.type
_entity_poly.pdbx_seq_one_letter_code
_entity_poly.pdbx_strand_id
1 'polypeptide(L)'
;MQQMMRQAQQMQEKLAQEIALIRVEATAGGGMITVKMDGHKNLLAVKIEPEVAGDVEMLQDMIVAACNEAVKKVDEQSQAKMGGMLGGMGLPPGLM
;
A
#
# COMPACT_ATOMS: atom_id res chain seq x y z
N MET A 1 -24.81 15.15 19.98
CA MET A 1 -23.33 15.11 20.05
C MET A 1 -22.76 13.71 20.10
N GLN A 2 -23.30 12.83 20.92
CA GLN A 2 -22.80 11.46 21.00
C GLN A 2 -22.96 10.68 19.69
N GLN A 3 -24.03 10.94 18.95
CA GLN A 3 -24.26 10.24 17.67
C GLN A 3 -23.22 10.65 16.61
N MET A 4 -22.83 11.92 16.60
CA MET A 4 -21.81 12.38 15.66
C MET A 4 -20.45 11.77 15.98
N MET A 5 -20.12 11.64 17.25
CA MET A 5 -18.87 11.02 17.67
C MET A 5 -18.85 9.53 17.31
N ARG A 6 -19.97 8.84 17.47
CA ARG A 6 -20.06 7.43 17.06
C ARG A 6 -19.89 7.25 15.57
N GLN A 7 -20.51 8.13 14.77
CA GLN A 7 -20.36 8.06 13.32
C GLN A 7 -18.93 8.30 12.89
N ALA A 8 -18.25 9.29 13.52
CA ALA A 8 -16.86 9.56 13.22
C ALA A 8 -15.98 8.37 13.58
N GLN A 9 -16.22 7.74 14.73
CA GLN A 9 -15.48 6.56 15.14
C GLN A 9 -15.72 5.39 14.19
N GLN A 10 -16.95 5.17 13.78
CA GLN A 10 -17.28 4.10 12.84
C GLN A 10 -16.60 4.32 11.48
N MET A 11 -16.56 5.55 11.02
CA MET A 11 -15.86 5.88 9.78
C MET A 11 -14.37 5.63 9.88
N GLN A 12 -13.76 6.01 11.01
CA GLN A 12 -12.34 5.77 11.24
C GLN A 12 -12.04 4.28 11.32
N GLU A 13 -12.88 3.52 12.01
CA GLU A 13 -12.72 2.07 12.11
C GLU A 13 -12.85 1.41 10.74
N LYS A 14 -13.83 1.84 9.96
CA LYS A 14 -14.05 1.31 8.62
C LYS A 14 -12.85 1.60 7.72
N LEU A 15 -12.34 2.83 7.76
CA LEU A 15 -11.16 3.21 7.00
C LEU A 15 -9.95 2.40 7.42
N ALA A 16 -9.75 2.25 8.73
CA ALA A 16 -8.64 1.45 9.25
C ALA A 16 -8.73 0.00 8.80
N GLN A 17 -9.93 -0.58 8.80
CA GLN A 17 -10.15 -1.95 8.32
C GLN A 17 -9.86 -2.07 6.83
N GLU A 18 -10.31 -1.11 6.04
CA GLU A 18 -10.05 -1.12 4.60
C GLU A 18 -8.58 -0.99 4.29
N ILE A 19 -7.87 -0.13 5.02
CA ILE A 19 -6.42 0.01 4.86
C ILE A 19 -5.73 -1.28 5.27
N ALA A 20 -6.14 -1.92 6.35
CA ALA A 20 -5.56 -3.18 6.81
C ALA A 20 -5.73 -4.30 5.78
N LEU A 21 -6.78 -4.24 4.95
CA LEU A 21 -7.04 -5.23 3.90
C LEU A 21 -6.26 -4.97 2.62
N ILE A 22 -5.58 -3.85 2.49
CA ILE A 22 -4.79 -3.55 1.30
C ILE A 22 -3.67 -4.58 1.17
N ARG A 23 -3.54 -5.12 -0.03
CA ARG A 23 -2.44 -6.02 -0.40
C ARG A 23 -1.91 -5.55 -1.74
N VAL A 24 -0.63 -5.20 -1.77
CA VAL A 24 0.02 -4.80 -3.00
C VAL A 24 1.14 -5.76 -3.32
N GLU A 25 1.45 -5.84 -4.59
CA GLU A 25 2.53 -6.64 -5.11
C GLU A 25 3.36 -5.75 -6.02
N ALA A 26 4.67 -5.75 -5.83
CA ALA A 26 5.58 -4.96 -6.64
C ALA A 26 6.74 -5.83 -7.10
N THR A 27 7.25 -5.53 -8.28
CA THR A 27 8.34 -6.29 -8.87
C THR A 27 9.49 -5.37 -9.24
N ALA A 28 10.67 -5.95 -9.38
CA ALA A 28 11.84 -5.27 -9.91
C ALA A 28 12.64 -6.24 -10.76
N GLY A 29 13.50 -5.68 -11.63
CA GLY A 29 14.36 -6.50 -12.48
C GLY A 29 13.60 -7.37 -13.48
N GLY A 30 12.49 -6.87 -14.03
CA GLY A 30 11.70 -7.64 -14.99
C GLY A 30 10.96 -8.82 -14.37
N GLY A 31 10.65 -8.74 -13.08
CA GLY A 31 9.94 -9.80 -12.39
C GLY A 31 10.84 -10.76 -11.63
N MET A 32 12.13 -10.48 -11.56
CA MET A 32 13.08 -11.31 -10.82
C MET A 32 12.88 -11.26 -9.32
N ILE A 33 12.42 -10.12 -8.81
CA ILE A 33 12.07 -9.91 -7.41
C ILE A 33 10.61 -9.51 -7.34
N THR A 34 9.86 -10.17 -6.47
CA THR A 34 8.46 -9.80 -6.18
C THR A 34 8.31 -9.62 -4.69
N VAL A 35 7.73 -8.50 -4.27
CA VAL A 35 7.45 -8.24 -2.86
C VAL A 35 5.95 -8.06 -2.67
N LYS A 36 5.44 -8.48 -1.52
CA LYS A 36 4.05 -8.29 -1.12
C LYS A 36 4.03 -7.46 0.16
N MET A 37 3.13 -6.48 0.21
CA MET A 37 3.06 -5.54 1.32
C MET A 37 1.60 -5.28 1.68
N ASP A 38 1.33 -5.05 2.96
CA ASP A 38 -0.01 -4.69 3.41
C ASP A 38 -0.19 -3.17 3.50
N GLY A 39 -1.39 -2.75 3.91
CA GLY A 39 -1.72 -1.33 3.99
C GLY A 39 -0.98 -0.57 5.08
N HIS A 40 -0.40 -1.25 6.02
CA HIS A 40 0.44 -0.65 7.07
C HIS A 40 1.91 -0.66 6.70
N LYS A 41 2.21 -0.99 5.44
CA LYS A 41 3.57 -1.03 4.91
C LYS A 41 4.43 -2.12 5.54
N ASN A 42 3.77 -3.17 6.04
CA ASN A 42 4.49 -4.37 6.48
C ASN A 42 4.81 -5.23 5.26
N LEU A 43 6.06 -5.63 5.17
CA LEU A 43 6.49 -6.54 4.12
C LEU A 43 6.05 -7.96 4.49
N LEU A 44 5.20 -8.55 3.65
CA LEU A 44 4.59 -9.86 3.92
C LEU A 44 5.37 -11.00 3.31
N ALA A 45 5.96 -10.79 2.15
CA ALA A 45 6.71 -11.82 1.45
C ALA A 45 7.66 -11.19 0.45
N VAL A 46 8.77 -11.89 0.22
CA VAL A 46 9.72 -11.55 -0.84
C VAL A 46 9.99 -12.83 -1.61
N LYS A 47 9.76 -12.78 -2.91
CA LYS A 47 10.08 -13.89 -3.80
C LYS A 47 11.26 -13.49 -4.67
N ILE A 48 12.27 -14.35 -4.68
CA ILE A 48 13.52 -14.11 -5.41
C ILE A 48 13.70 -15.25 -6.42
N GLU A 49 13.85 -14.90 -7.69
CA GLU A 49 14.14 -15.91 -8.70
C GLU A 49 15.57 -16.40 -8.52
N PRO A 50 15.82 -17.72 -8.68
CA PRO A 50 17.15 -18.29 -8.44
C PRO A 50 18.24 -17.68 -9.31
N GLU A 51 17.89 -17.18 -10.48
CA GLU A 51 18.85 -16.60 -11.42
C GLU A 51 19.58 -15.39 -10.86
N VAL A 52 18.93 -14.65 -9.95
CA VAL A 52 19.51 -13.44 -9.35
C VAL A 52 20.23 -13.73 -8.05
N ALA A 53 20.02 -14.89 -7.46
CA ALA A 53 20.53 -15.19 -6.12
C ALA A 53 22.06 -15.19 -6.05
N GLY A 54 22.72 -15.40 -7.19
CA GLY A 54 24.20 -15.39 -7.26
C GLY A 54 24.81 -14.00 -7.35
N ASP A 55 24.03 -12.96 -7.65
CA ASP A 55 24.53 -11.58 -7.76
C ASP A 55 23.97 -10.76 -6.61
N VAL A 56 24.70 -10.71 -5.52
CA VAL A 56 24.24 -10.07 -4.28
C VAL A 56 24.03 -8.58 -4.45
N GLU A 57 24.90 -7.89 -5.16
CA GLU A 57 24.77 -6.46 -5.36
C GLU A 57 23.52 -6.11 -6.17
N MET A 58 23.30 -6.82 -7.26
CA MET A 58 22.08 -6.64 -8.06
C MET A 58 20.84 -6.98 -7.24
N LEU A 59 20.88 -8.06 -6.47
CA LEU A 59 19.80 -8.50 -5.62
C LEU A 59 19.43 -7.42 -4.60
N GLN A 60 20.41 -6.81 -3.96
CA GLN A 60 20.19 -5.74 -2.99
C GLN A 60 19.48 -4.54 -3.64
N ASP A 61 19.95 -4.13 -4.79
CA ASP A 61 19.36 -2.98 -5.51
C ASP A 61 17.92 -3.27 -5.94
N MET A 62 17.66 -4.48 -6.40
CA MET A 62 16.32 -4.89 -6.82
C MET A 62 15.36 -4.96 -5.64
N ILE A 63 15.79 -5.45 -4.49
CA ILE A 63 14.96 -5.51 -3.30
C ILE A 63 14.57 -4.09 -2.86
N VAL A 64 15.53 -3.17 -2.83
CA VAL A 64 15.25 -1.77 -2.49
C VAL A 64 14.24 -1.17 -3.45
N ALA A 65 14.45 -1.37 -4.75
CA ALA A 65 13.54 -0.84 -5.77
C ALA A 65 12.12 -1.42 -5.63
N ALA A 66 12.01 -2.73 -5.42
CA ALA A 66 10.72 -3.39 -5.28
C ALA A 66 9.99 -2.93 -4.01
N CYS A 67 10.70 -2.80 -2.90
CA CYS A 67 10.10 -2.33 -1.65
C CYS A 67 9.62 -0.89 -1.77
N ASN A 68 10.40 -0.02 -2.39
CA ASN A 68 10.01 1.38 -2.60
C ASN A 68 8.78 1.47 -3.50
N GLU A 69 8.71 0.65 -4.54
CA GLU A 69 7.55 0.61 -5.42
C GLU A 69 6.31 0.10 -4.67
N ALA A 70 6.48 -0.90 -3.80
CA ALA A 70 5.38 -1.41 -2.99
C ALA A 70 4.83 -0.33 -2.05
N VAL A 71 5.71 0.42 -1.38
CA VAL A 71 5.29 1.53 -0.51
C VAL A 71 4.48 2.55 -1.30
N LYS A 72 4.95 2.89 -2.50
CA LYS A 72 4.26 3.83 -3.38
C LYS A 72 2.86 3.34 -3.74
N LYS A 73 2.73 2.06 -4.07
CA LYS A 73 1.43 1.46 -4.37
C LYS A 73 0.49 1.48 -3.18
N VAL A 74 1.00 1.19 -1.97
CA VAL A 74 0.20 1.27 -0.75
C VAL A 74 -0.30 2.71 -0.54
N ASP A 75 0.58 3.69 -0.68
CA ASP A 75 0.19 5.10 -0.52
C ASP A 75 -0.88 5.49 -1.53
N GLU A 76 -0.74 5.08 -2.78
CA GLU A 76 -1.73 5.37 -3.81
C GLU A 76 -3.09 4.75 -3.47
N GLN A 77 -3.12 3.50 -3.02
CA GLN A 77 -4.36 2.83 -2.65
C GLN A 77 -4.97 3.44 -1.39
N SER A 78 -4.15 3.79 -0.41
CA SER A 78 -4.63 4.44 0.80
C SER A 78 -5.27 5.79 0.48
N GLN A 79 -4.64 6.57 -0.37
CA GLN A 79 -5.18 7.86 -0.81
C GLN A 79 -6.48 7.69 -1.57
N ALA A 80 -6.57 6.68 -2.43
CA ALA A 80 -7.78 6.41 -3.18
C ALA A 80 -8.95 6.05 -2.24
N LYS A 81 -8.69 5.27 -1.21
CA LYS A 81 -9.71 4.93 -0.22
C LYS A 81 -10.15 6.14 0.59
N MET A 82 -9.20 6.96 1.02
CA MET A 82 -9.49 8.20 1.73
C MET A 82 -10.24 9.19 0.83
N GLY A 83 -9.81 9.31 -0.41
CA GLY A 83 -10.46 10.17 -1.40
C GLY A 83 -11.90 9.74 -1.68
N GLY A 84 -12.15 8.44 -1.74
CA GLY A 84 -13.50 7.91 -1.90
C GLY A 84 -14.40 8.27 -0.75
N MET A 85 -13.90 8.22 0.49
CA MET A 85 -14.66 8.64 1.66
C MET A 85 -14.91 10.13 1.68
N LEU A 86 -13.88 10.93 1.37
CA LEU A 86 -14.00 12.37 1.31
C LEU A 86 -14.88 12.82 0.15
N GLY A 87 -14.85 12.08 -0.96
CA GLY A 87 -15.74 12.31 -2.10
C GLY A 87 -17.20 12.14 -1.73
N GLY A 88 -17.51 11.22 -0.84
CA GLY A 88 -18.86 11.04 -0.31
C GLY A 88 -19.33 12.21 0.55
N MET A 89 -18.42 13.06 0.99
CA MET A 89 -18.72 14.26 1.75
C MET A 89 -18.85 15.50 0.86
N GLY A 90 -18.79 15.35 -0.45
CA GLY A 90 -18.98 16.44 -1.40
C GLY A 90 -17.76 17.28 -1.71
N LEU A 91 -16.59 16.87 -1.29
CA LEU A 91 -15.35 17.58 -1.63
C LEU A 91 -14.84 17.16 -3.00
N PRO A 92 -14.60 18.13 -3.92
CA PRO A 92 -14.08 17.78 -5.24
C PRO A 92 -12.67 17.21 -5.13
N PRO A 93 -12.40 16.06 -5.78
CA PRO A 93 -11.07 15.45 -5.69
C PRO A 93 -9.94 16.28 -6.30
N GLY A 94 -10.27 17.25 -7.12
CA GLY A 94 -9.27 18.06 -7.79
C GLY A 94 -8.79 19.30 -7.05
N LEU A 95 -9.29 19.53 -5.83
CA LEU A 95 -8.97 20.74 -5.07
C LEU A 95 -7.89 20.55 -4.02
N MET A 96 -7.18 19.46 -4.08
CA MET A 96 -6.07 19.25 -3.15
C MET A 96 -4.73 19.46 -3.80
#